data_63ee44bf283a556df54b6ebab6d634de
#
_entry.id   63ee44bf283a556df54b6ebab6d634de
#
_cell.length_a   1.000
_cell.length_b   1.000
_cell.length_c   1.000
_cell.angle_alpha   90.00
_cell.angle_beta   90.00
_cell.angle_gamma   90.00
#
_symmetry.space_group_name_H-M   'P 1'
#
loop_
_entity.id
_entity.type
_entity.pdbx_description
1 polymer ?
#
loop_
_entity_poly.entity_id
_entity_poly.type
_entity_poly.pdbx_seq_one_letter_code
_entity_poly.pdbx_strand_id
1 'polypeptide(L)'
;MRKAFTIVELMLAVLILSILTIVSTWTFHTIIRNWNLATEMADNMQRTDYALAQITSALRSAYFPTSGETSVADGFQLENGNDRNDPEESDMIAWTKLGPAIVGRNSRFAKSAHHVSIYVVEPGKSDVEAYENGGLVCDVIGESKFRPEDFDDEDLENWDHFVLSENVQGFNCRVLDKEQPFDVDRANWQDTWDTSNCIPRRVQLTFWMKPLEEGKEPYPIVRVVEIPLWDMSQNPVKIDSSGSDGEKRGGKK
;
A
#
# COMPACT_ATOMS: atom_id res chain seq x y z
N MET A 1 46.12 -61.19 -22.70
CA MET A 1 44.76 -61.80 -22.80
C MET A 1 43.74 -60.70 -22.67
N ARG A 2 43.00 -60.39 -23.70
CA ARG A 2 41.84 -59.45 -23.62
C ARG A 2 40.66 -60.18 -23.02
N LYS A 3 40.23 -59.81 -21.84
CA LYS A 3 39.00 -60.34 -21.24
C LYS A 3 37.79 -59.80 -22.05
N ALA A 4 37.01 -60.71 -22.63
CA ALA A 4 35.77 -60.35 -23.29
C ALA A 4 34.72 -60.02 -22.22
N PHE A 5 33.99 -58.94 -22.41
CA PHE A 5 32.88 -58.56 -21.51
C PHE A 5 31.75 -59.61 -21.63
N THR A 6 31.21 -59.98 -20.50
CA THR A 6 30.04 -60.88 -20.46
C THR A 6 28.76 -60.10 -20.75
N ILE A 7 27.76 -60.73 -21.38
CA ILE A 7 26.47 -60.14 -21.64
C ILE A 7 25.81 -59.61 -20.35
N VAL A 8 26.00 -60.32 -19.23
CA VAL A 8 25.46 -59.96 -17.92
C VAL A 8 26.07 -58.64 -17.42
N GLU A 9 27.38 -58.44 -17.62
CA GLU A 9 28.11 -57.25 -17.22
C GLU A 9 27.62 -55.99 -18.02
N LEU A 10 27.33 -56.18 -19.31
CA LEU A 10 26.77 -55.15 -20.15
C LEU A 10 25.34 -54.80 -19.72
N MET A 11 24.48 -55.80 -19.43
CA MET A 11 23.11 -55.56 -18.94
C MET A 11 23.10 -54.83 -17.62
N LEU A 12 24.02 -55.17 -16.69
CA LEU A 12 24.13 -54.49 -15.40
C LEU A 12 24.58 -53.04 -15.56
N ALA A 13 25.55 -52.78 -16.45
CA ALA A 13 26.02 -51.44 -16.74
C ALA A 13 24.90 -50.53 -17.31
N VAL A 14 24.09 -51.04 -18.26
CA VAL A 14 22.95 -50.33 -18.85
C VAL A 14 21.88 -50.06 -17.80
N LEU A 15 21.60 -51.03 -16.91
CA LEU A 15 20.64 -50.84 -15.81
C LEU A 15 21.07 -49.74 -14.85
N ILE A 16 22.32 -49.75 -14.42
CA ILE A 16 22.86 -48.72 -13.54
C ILE A 16 22.79 -47.35 -14.23
N LEU A 17 23.20 -47.25 -15.49
CA LEU A 17 23.17 -46.01 -16.26
C LEU A 17 21.73 -45.49 -16.38
N SER A 18 20.75 -46.36 -16.61
CA SER A 18 19.34 -45.99 -16.69
C SER A 18 18.83 -45.40 -15.38
N ILE A 19 19.15 -46.02 -14.25
CA ILE A 19 18.78 -45.52 -12.92
C ILE A 19 19.41 -44.15 -12.65
N LEU A 20 20.70 -44.00 -12.95
CA LEU A 20 21.40 -42.71 -12.78
C LEU A 20 20.78 -41.59 -13.63
N THR A 21 20.40 -41.92 -14.86
CA THR A 21 19.75 -40.96 -15.76
C THR A 21 18.39 -40.52 -15.22
N ILE A 22 17.58 -41.46 -14.73
CA ILE A 22 16.25 -41.18 -14.14
C ILE A 22 16.42 -40.26 -12.91
N VAL A 23 17.31 -40.63 -11.99
CA VAL A 23 17.55 -39.85 -10.76
C VAL A 23 18.04 -38.45 -11.11
N SER A 24 19.01 -38.34 -12.04
CA SER A 24 19.52 -37.04 -12.48
C SER A 24 18.41 -36.16 -13.08
N THR A 25 17.61 -36.70 -13.97
CA THR A 25 16.49 -35.98 -14.61
C THR A 25 15.49 -35.49 -13.57
N TRP A 26 15.10 -36.35 -12.63
CA TRP A 26 14.17 -35.97 -11.56
C TRP A 26 14.78 -34.85 -10.66
N THR A 27 16.05 -34.95 -10.31
CA THR A 27 16.76 -33.92 -9.54
C THR A 27 16.79 -32.59 -10.27
N PHE A 28 17.10 -32.58 -11.59
CA PHE A 28 17.09 -31.35 -12.38
C PHE A 28 15.70 -30.71 -12.44
N HIS A 29 14.66 -31.48 -12.64
CA HIS A 29 13.27 -30.97 -12.64
C HIS A 29 12.91 -30.33 -11.30
N THR A 30 13.29 -30.96 -10.19
CA THR A 30 13.05 -30.41 -8.84
C THR A 30 13.81 -29.09 -8.62
N ILE A 31 15.07 -29.02 -9.04
CA ILE A 31 15.89 -27.80 -8.94
C ILE A 31 15.28 -26.66 -9.76
N ILE A 32 14.92 -26.94 -11.02
CA ILE A 32 14.32 -25.91 -11.90
C ILE A 32 13.00 -25.38 -11.31
N ARG A 33 12.15 -26.29 -10.83
CA ARG A 33 10.87 -25.88 -10.20
C ARG A 33 11.10 -25.00 -8.98
N ASN A 34 12.02 -25.40 -8.09
CA ASN A 34 12.33 -24.62 -6.90
C ASN A 34 12.98 -23.26 -7.24
N TRP A 35 13.80 -23.23 -8.28
CA TRP A 35 14.40 -21.97 -8.77
C TRP A 35 13.34 -21.00 -9.29
N ASN A 36 12.41 -21.48 -10.13
CA ASN A 36 11.34 -20.67 -10.67
C ASN A 36 10.45 -20.12 -9.54
N LEU A 37 10.08 -20.95 -8.57
CA LEU A 37 9.31 -20.53 -7.40
C LEU A 37 10.06 -19.48 -6.57
N ALA A 38 11.34 -19.68 -6.32
CA ALA A 38 12.16 -18.72 -5.58
C ALA A 38 12.30 -17.37 -6.31
N THR A 39 12.43 -17.40 -7.63
CA THR A 39 12.51 -16.18 -8.45
C THR A 39 11.17 -15.43 -8.43
N GLU A 40 10.07 -16.12 -8.61
CA GLU A 40 8.73 -15.53 -8.53
C GLU A 40 8.48 -14.92 -7.15
N MET A 41 8.87 -15.61 -6.08
CA MET A 41 8.80 -15.09 -4.72
C MET A 41 9.61 -13.81 -4.55
N ALA A 42 10.84 -13.79 -5.06
CA ALA A 42 11.71 -12.62 -4.96
C ALA A 42 11.11 -11.42 -5.72
N ASP A 43 10.59 -11.63 -6.92
CA ASP A 43 9.95 -10.59 -7.72
C ASP A 43 8.70 -10.03 -7.03
N ASN A 44 7.87 -10.91 -6.47
CA ASN A 44 6.66 -10.53 -5.74
C ASN A 44 7.00 -9.71 -4.48
N MET A 45 8.01 -10.13 -3.71
CA MET A 45 8.49 -9.37 -2.55
C MET A 45 9.02 -7.99 -2.96
N GLN A 46 9.81 -7.90 -4.03
CA GLN A 46 10.36 -6.62 -4.49
C GLN A 46 9.26 -5.64 -4.93
N ARG A 47 8.25 -6.11 -5.66
CA ARG A 47 7.10 -5.29 -6.07
C ARG A 47 6.31 -4.81 -4.86
N THR A 48 6.08 -5.67 -3.90
CA THR A 48 5.36 -5.34 -2.67
C THR A 48 6.14 -4.35 -1.82
N ASP A 49 7.45 -4.54 -1.62
CA ASP A 49 8.29 -3.61 -0.89
C ASP A 49 8.31 -2.23 -1.55
N TYR A 50 8.30 -2.16 -2.89
CA TYR A 50 8.18 -0.90 -3.61
C TYR A 50 6.82 -0.22 -3.34
N ALA A 51 5.71 -0.94 -3.42
CA ALA A 51 4.38 -0.43 -3.11
C ALA A 51 4.31 0.10 -1.67
N LEU A 52 4.82 -0.66 -0.70
CA LEU A 52 4.91 -0.27 0.70
C LEU A 52 5.75 0.99 0.92
N ALA A 53 6.87 1.13 0.20
CA ALA A 53 7.70 2.32 0.25
C ALA A 53 6.97 3.56 -0.30
N GLN A 54 6.20 3.39 -1.39
CA GLN A 54 5.35 4.45 -1.95
C GLN A 54 4.26 4.89 -0.98
N ILE A 55 3.53 3.94 -0.37
CA ILE A 55 2.49 4.23 0.63
C ILE A 55 3.09 4.92 1.85
N THR A 56 4.21 4.41 2.37
CA THR A 56 4.91 5.02 3.51
C THR A 56 5.32 6.46 3.20
N SER A 57 5.87 6.71 2.00
CA SER A 57 6.24 8.05 1.55
C SER A 57 5.02 8.96 1.38
N ALA A 58 3.91 8.42 0.89
CA ALA A 58 2.65 9.13 0.72
C ALA A 58 2.05 9.55 2.07
N LEU A 59 2.03 8.65 3.06
CA LEU A 59 1.59 8.96 4.42
C LEU A 59 2.47 10.00 5.10
N ARG A 60 3.78 9.92 4.92
CA ARG A 60 4.72 10.93 5.47
C ARG A 60 4.60 12.30 4.81
N SER A 61 4.07 12.36 3.60
CA SER A 61 3.77 13.60 2.88
C SER A 61 2.30 14.01 3.03
N ALA A 62 1.58 13.46 4.01
CA ALA A 62 0.24 13.88 4.34
C ALA A 62 0.19 15.39 4.55
N TYR A 63 -0.86 16.02 4.04
CA TYR A 63 -1.06 17.45 4.10
C TYR A 63 -2.38 17.74 4.81
N PHE A 64 -2.36 18.75 5.65
CA PHE A 64 -3.54 19.24 6.33
C PHE A 64 -3.63 20.76 6.12
N PRO A 65 -4.69 21.26 5.47
CA PRO A 65 -4.82 22.68 5.23
C PRO A 65 -5.01 23.42 6.54
N THR A 66 -4.21 24.48 6.76
CA THR A 66 -4.25 25.30 7.97
C THR A 66 -5.26 26.44 7.89
N SER A 67 -5.93 26.62 6.75
CA SER A 67 -6.86 27.73 6.53
C SER A 67 -8.29 27.33 6.87
N GLY A 68 -8.77 27.81 7.96
CA GLY A 68 -10.11 28.18 8.44
C GLY A 68 -11.36 27.38 8.11
N GLU A 69 -11.47 26.78 6.99
CA GLU A 69 -12.58 25.92 6.57
C GLU A 69 -12.02 24.54 6.16
N THR A 70 -11.79 23.70 7.16
CA THR A 70 -11.46 22.29 6.92
C THR A 70 -12.73 21.54 6.60
N SER A 71 -12.80 20.97 5.40
CA SER A 71 -13.82 19.98 5.09
C SER A 71 -13.50 18.64 5.74
N VAL A 72 -14.49 17.79 5.91
CA VAL A 72 -14.30 16.40 6.43
C VAL A 72 -13.28 15.62 5.57
N ALA A 73 -13.15 16.01 4.32
CA ALA A 73 -12.23 15.44 3.35
C ALA A 73 -10.74 15.77 3.58
N ASP A 74 -10.44 16.79 4.35
CA ASP A 74 -9.06 17.29 4.53
C ASP A 74 -8.26 16.45 5.53
N GLY A 75 -8.93 15.66 6.37
CA GLY A 75 -8.31 14.80 7.38
C GLY A 75 -7.93 13.41 6.86
N PHE A 76 -7.59 12.56 7.81
CA PHE A 76 -7.40 11.14 7.58
C PHE A 76 -8.73 10.41 7.79
N GLN A 77 -9.11 9.58 6.84
CA GLN A 77 -10.33 8.77 6.89
C GLN A 77 -9.94 7.30 6.98
N LEU A 78 -10.63 6.56 7.82
CA LEU A 78 -10.48 5.12 7.98
C LEU A 78 -11.88 4.49 7.97
N GLU A 79 -12.16 3.73 6.92
CA GLU A 79 -13.31 2.86 6.87
C GLU A 79 -12.85 1.43 7.19
N ASN A 80 -13.44 0.85 8.21
CA ASN A 80 -13.05 -0.46 8.73
C ASN A 80 -13.89 -1.56 8.06
N GLY A 81 -13.24 -2.54 7.45
CA GLY A 81 -13.82 -3.84 7.13
C GLY A 81 -14.16 -4.59 8.44
N ASN A 82 -15.21 -5.41 8.44
CA ASN A 82 -15.82 -5.88 9.68
C ASN A 82 -14.98 -6.89 10.51
N ASP A 83 -14.04 -7.64 9.91
CA ASP A 83 -13.20 -8.60 10.63
C ASP A 83 -11.71 -8.43 10.33
N ARG A 84 -10.94 -8.05 11.36
CA ARG A 84 -9.49 -7.81 11.29
C ARG A 84 -8.64 -9.03 11.00
N ASN A 85 -9.16 -10.20 11.28
CA ASN A 85 -8.44 -11.46 11.12
C ASN A 85 -8.82 -12.16 9.82
N ASP A 86 -9.79 -11.61 9.11
CA ASP A 86 -10.17 -12.11 7.80
C ASP A 86 -9.35 -11.41 6.71
N PRO A 87 -8.49 -12.13 5.99
CA PRO A 87 -7.75 -11.56 4.88
C PRO A 87 -8.63 -11.18 3.67
N GLU A 88 -9.89 -11.57 3.65
CA GLU A 88 -10.85 -11.20 2.61
C GLU A 88 -11.57 -9.88 2.95
N GLU A 89 -11.64 -9.49 4.22
CA GLU A 89 -12.21 -8.20 4.64
C GLU A 89 -11.13 -7.12 4.69
N SER A 90 -11.33 -6.03 3.98
CA SER A 90 -10.31 -5.00 3.80
C SER A 90 -10.81 -3.63 4.21
N ASP A 91 -9.93 -2.92 4.91
CA ASP A 91 -10.14 -1.52 5.24
C ASP A 91 -9.91 -0.62 4.02
N MET A 92 -10.47 0.59 4.08
CA MET A 92 -10.10 1.68 3.20
C MET A 92 -9.51 2.83 4.01
N ILE A 93 -8.40 3.39 3.53
CA ILE A 93 -7.83 4.63 4.09
C ILE A 93 -7.77 5.71 3.02
N ALA A 94 -8.10 6.94 3.42
CA ALA A 94 -8.01 8.07 2.54
C ALA A 94 -7.45 9.30 3.26
N TRP A 95 -6.66 10.11 2.55
CA TRP A 95 -6.08 11.35 3.09
C TRP A 95 -5.60 12.27 1.98
N THR A 96 -5.43 13.54 2.31
CA THR A 96 -4.79 14.52 1.41
C THR A 96 -3.27 14.52 1.60
N LYS A 97 -2.53 14.59 0.50
CA LYS A 97 -1.07 14.59 0.50
C LYS A 97 -0.47 15.55 -0.53
N LEU A 98 0.84 15.79 -0.39
CA LEU A 98 1.67 16.52 -1.35
C LEU A 98 2.71 15.59 -1.99
N GLY A 99 3.22 16.00 -3.14
CA GLY A 99 4.38 15.38 -3.77
C GLY A 99 4.09 14.12 -4.58
N PRO A 100 5.15 13.54 -5.18
CA PRO A 100 5.03 12.57 -6.27
C PRO A 100 4.86 11.10 -5.83
N ALA A 101 4.85 10.79 -4.53
CA ALA A 101 4.66 9.40 -4.08
C ALA A 101 3.35 8.83 -4.61
N ILE A 102 3.32 7.60 -5.06
CA ILE A 102 2.23 6.90 -5.74
C ILE A 102 2.00 7.44 -7.16
N VAL A 103 1.72 8.73 -7.32
CA VAL A 103 1.33 9.33 -8.61
C VAL A 103 2.47 9.50 -9.62
N GLY A 104 3.73 9.46 -9.16
CA GLY A 104 4.90 9.67 -9.99
C GLY A 104 5.24 11.14 -10.25
N ARG A 105 6.51 11.40 -10.60
CA ARG A 105 7.06 12.77 -10.74
C ARG A 105 6.46 13.55 -11.91
N ASN A 106 5.99 12.87 -12.93
CA ASN A 106 5.46 13.47 -14.16
C ASN A 106 3.94 13.63 -14.12
N SER A 107 3.28 13.18 -13.07
CA SER A 107 1.84 13.33 -12.90
C SER A 107 1.45 14.79 -12.69
N ARG A 108 0.25 15.14 -13.16
CA ARG A 108 -0.40 16.43 -12.89
C ARG A 108 -0.53 16.73 -11.40
N PHE A 109 -0.63 15.68 -10.57
CA PHE A 109 -0.79 15.77 -9.13
C PHE A 109 0.53 16.00 -8.36
N ALA A 110 1.68 15.74 -8.97
CA ALA A 110 2.98 15.76 -8.28
C ALA A 110 3.33 17.10 -7.63
N LYS A 111 2.73 18.21 -8.08
CA LYS A 111 3.03 19.59 -7.63
C LYS A 111 1.92 20.25 -6.85
N SER A 112 0.79 19.59 -6.67
CA SER A 112 -0.39 20.12 -5.97
C SER A 112 -0.80 19.19 -4.84
N ALA A 113 -1.60 19.69 -3.91
CA ALA A 113 -2.32 18.84 -2.98
C ALA A 113 -3.33 17.99 -3.74
N HIS A 114 -3.44 16.74 -3.34
CA HIS A 114 -4.37 15.79 -3.93
C HIS A 114 -4.78 14.76 -2.90
N HIS A 115 -5.99 14.27 -3.06
CA HIS A 115 -6.56 13.25 -2.20
C HIS A 115 -6.24 11.87 -2.77
N VAL A 116 -5.91 10.93 -1.89
CA VAL A 116 -5.64 9.55 -2.24
C VAL A 116 -6.48 8.62 -1.37
N SER A 117 -7.02 7.56 -1.98
CA SER A 117 -7.74 6.50 -1.29
C SER A 117 -7.07 5.17 -1.60
N ILE A 118 -6.78 4.37 -0.58
CA ILE A 118 -6.14 3.05 -0.73
C ILE A 118 -7.06 1.99 -0.16
N TYR A 119 -7.31 0.94 -0.94
CA TYR A 119 -8.15 -0.19 -0.59
C TYR A 119 -7.80 -1.41 -1.44
N VAL A 120 -8.42 -2.56 -1.16
CA VAL A 120 -8.24 -3.78 -1.95
C VAL A 120 -9.48 -4.02 -2.81
N VAL A 121 -9.23 -4.43 -4.05
CA VAL A 121 -10.28 -4.83 -5.00
C VAL A 121 -10.12 -6.31 -5.31
N GLU A 122 -11.22 -7.06 -5.29
CA GLU A 122 -11.24 -8.43 -5.75
C GLU A 122 -11.22 -8.51 -7.28
N PRO A 123 -10.54 -9.52 -7.86
CA PRO A 123 -10.50 -9.69 -9.30
C PRO A 123 -11.90 -9.78 -9.94
N GLY A 124 -12.12 -8.97 -10.97
CA GLY A 124 -13.38 -8.94 -11.72
C GLY A 124 -14.59 -8.34 -10.99
N LYS A 125 -14.41 -7.71 -9.82
CA LYS A 125 -15.50 -7.03 -9.09
C LYS A 125 -15.54 -5.51 -9.30
N SER A 126 -14.57 -4.93 -9.99
CA SER A 126 -14.52 -3.50 -10.25
C SER A 126 -14.98 -3.15 -11.66
N ASP A 127 -15.71 -2.05 -11.79
CA ASP A 127 -16.05 -1.45 -13.08
C ASP A 127 -14.87 -0.67 -13.69
N VAL A 128 -13.80 -0.45 -12.93
CA VAL A 128 -12.59 0.22 -13.39
C VAL A 128 -11.70 -0.80 -14.12
N GLU A 129 -11.50 -0.62 -15.43
CA GLU A 129 -10.68 -1.51 -16.28
C GLU A 129 -9.26 -1.71 -15.72
N ALA A 130 -8.67 -0.66 -15.12
CA ALA A 130 -7.34 -0.74 -14.49
C ALA A 130 -7.26 -1.76 -13.34
N TYR A 131 -8.38 -2.16 -12.76
CA TYR A 131 -8.47 -3.07 -11.59
C TYR A 131 -8.95 -4.47 -11.93
N GLU A 132 -8.97 -4.86 -13.20
CA GLU A 132 -9.46 -6.18 -13.65
C GLU A 132 -8.79 -7.35 -12.90
N ASN A 133 -7.49 -7.24 -12.62
CA ASN A 133 -6.72 -8.28 -11.90
C ASN A 133 -6.88 -8.19 -10.37
N GLY A 134 -7.53 -7.15 -9.87
CA GLY A 134 -7.66 -6.87 -8.44
C GLY A 134 -6.33 -6.60 -7.74
N GLY A 135 -6.35 -6.58 -6.41
CA GLY A 135 -5.20 -6.31 -5.56
C GLY A 135 -5.31 -5.00 -4.81
N LEU A 136 -4.20 -4.51 -4.27
CA LEU A 136 -4.11 -3.23 -3.59
C LEU A 136 -4.07 -2.10 -4.61
N VAL A 137 -5.04 -1.20 -4.54
CA VAL A 137 -5.24 -0.11 -5.49
C VAL A 137 -5.22 1.24 -4.80
N CYS A 138 -5.06 2.29 -5.59
CA CYS A 138 -5.09 3.66 -5.13
C CYS A 138 -5.82 4.54 -6.13
N ASP A 139 -6.84 5.23 -5.68
CA ASP A 139 -7.52 6.28 -6.41
C ASP A 139 -6.96 7.64 -6.03
N VAL A 140 -6.84 8.53 -7.01
CA VAL A 140 -6.29 9.86 -6.83
C VAL A 140 -7.16 10.91 -7.48
N ILE A 141 -7.54 11.93 -6.72
CA ILE A 141 -8.30 13.09 -7.20
C ILE A 141 -7.64 14.41 -6.76
N GLY A 142 -7.75 15.45 -7.57
CA GLY A 142 -7.27 16.77 -7.22
C GLY A 142 -8.11 17.42 -6.11
N GLU A 143 -7.44 18.08 -5.15
CA GLU A 143 -8.08 18.73 -3.98
C GLU A 143 -9.24 19.66 -4.36
N SER A 144 -9.11 20.41 -5.45
CA SER A 144 -10.14 21.37 -5.91
C SER A 144 -11.47 20.72 -6.32
N LYS A 145 -11.49 19.39 -6.48
CA LYS A 145 -12.68 18.63 -6.90
C LYS A 145 -13.19 17.69 -5.82
N PHE A 146 -12.47 17.59 -4.72
CA PHE A 146 -12.85 16.71 -3.63
C PHE A 146 -13.86 17.41 -2.72
N ARG A 147 -15.14 17.15 -2.95
CA ARG A 147 -16.24 17.44 -2.03
C ARG A 147 -17.12 16.21 -1.93
N PRO A 148 -17.16 15.53 -0.78
CA PRO A 148 -17.94 14.28 -0.62
C PRO A 148 -19.43 14.45 -0.92
N GLU A 149 -19.95 15.67 -0.83
CA GLU A 149 -21.36 16.00 -1.02
C GLU A 149 -21.76 16.15 -2.49
N ASP A 150 -20.78 16.28 -3.40
CA ASP A 150 -20.99 16.60 -4.81
C ASP A 150 -20.61 15.41 -5.74
N PHE A 151 -20.42 14.19 -5.22
CA PHE A 151 -20.09 13.02 -6.04
C PHE A 151 -21.32 12.52 -6.80
N ASP A 152 -21.45 12.95 -8.05
CA ASP A 152 -22.25 12.27 -9.04
C ASP A 152 -21.36 11.25 -9.79
N ASP A 153 -21.93 10.12 -10.25
CA ASP A 153 -21.23 9.05 -10.98
C ASP A 153 -20.44 9.54 -12.23
N GLU A 154 -20.76 10.73 -12.73
CA GLU A 154 -20.06 11.40 -13.86
C GLU A 154 -18.66 11.93 -13.46
N ASP A 155 -18.35 12.06 -12.17
CA ASP A 155 -17.06 12.58 -11.69
C ASP A 155 -15.95 11.52 -11.64
N LEU A 156 -16.24 10.24 -11.82
CA LEU A 156 -15.26 9.14 -11.88
C LEU A 156 -14.24 9.34 -13.01
N GLU A 157 -14.59 10.03 -14.10
CA GLU A 157 -13.66 10.37 -15.20
C GLU A 157 -12.48 11.27 -14.76
N ASN A 158 -12.59 11.92 -13.60
CA ASN A 158 -11.57 12.83 -13.08
C ASN A 158 -10.57 12.14 -12.13
N TRP A 159 -10.74 10.87 -11.85
CA TRP A 159 -9.87 10.08 -10.99
C TRP A 159 -8.76 9.45 -11.80
N ASP A 160 -7.55 9.45 -11.25
CA ASP A 160 -6.46 8.61 -11.75
C ASP A 160 -6.40 7.34 -10.90
N HIS A 161 -6.32 6.19 -11.55
CA HIS A 161 -6.37 4.86 -10.94
C HIS A 161 -5.01 4.19 -11.02
N PHE A 162 -4.51 3.67 -9.90
CA PHE A 162 -3.21 3.03 -9.80
C PHE A 162 -3.31 1.67 -9.13
N VAL A 163 -2.76 0.63 -9.74
CA VAL A 163 -2.54 -0.67 -9.08
C VAL A 163 -1.19 -0.61 -8.38
N LEU A 164 -1.18 -0.73 -7.05
CA LEU A 164 0.02 -0.74 -6.23
C LEU A 164 0.65 -2.12 -6.15
N SER A 165 -0.19 -3.16 -5.98
CA SER A 165 0.25 -4.55 -5.96
C SER A 165 -0.90 -5.51 -6.21
N GLU A 166 -0.78 -6.36 -7.24
CA GLU A 166 -1.74 -7.44 -7.52
C GLU A 166 -1.62 -8.63 -6.54
N ASN A 167 -0.53 -8.66 -5.76
CA ASN A 167 -0.23 -9.77 -4.84
C ASN A 167 -0.81 -9.58 -3.43
N VAL A 168 -1.47 -8.45 -3.16
CA VAL A 168 -2.19 -8.18 -1.91
C VAL A 168 -3.63 -8.60 -2.09
N GLN A 169 -4.15 -9.42 -1.18
CA GLN A 169 -5.55 -9.84 -1.19
C GLN A 169 -6.38 -9.25 -0.04
N GLY A 170 -5.73 -8.69 0.98
CA GLY A 170 -6.40 -8.05 2.09
C GLY A 170 -5.54 -6.92 2.68
N PHE A 171 -6.20 -5.94 3.27
CA PHE A 171 -5.58 -4.75 3.82
C PHE A 171 -6.30 -4.31 5.08
N ASN A 172 -5.56 -4.20 6.20
CA ASN A 172 -6.09 -3.66 7.44
C ASN A 172 -5.24 -2.49 7.93
N CYS A 173 -5.91 -1.52 8.53
CA CYS A 173 -5.31 -0.30 9.04
C CYS A 173 -5.71 -0.07 10.50
N ARG A 174 -4.73 0.27 11.34
CA ARG A 174 -4.94 0.68 12.72
C ARG A 174 -4.24 2.00 12.96
N VAL A 175 -4.82 2.83 13.79
CA VAL A 175 -4.32 4.17 14.07
C VAL A 175 -3.98 4.35 15.54
N LEU A 176 -3.04 5.24 15.81
CA LEU A 176 -2.62 5.61 17.15
C LEU A 176 -2.72 7.13 17.33
N ASP A 177 -3.47 7.55 18.34
CA ASP A 177 -3.60 8.95 18.73
C ASP A 177 -2.37 9.43 19.52
N LYS A 178 -2.26 10.74 19.70
CA LYS A 178 -1.10 11.45 20.28
C LYS A 178 -0.82 11.10 21.74
N GLU A 179 -1.86 10.80 22.51
CA GLU A 179 -1.75 10.62 23.96
C GLU A 179 -1.16 9.27 24.39
N GLN A 180 -0.86 8.41 23.43
CA GLN A 180 -0.39 7.06 23.69
C GLN A 180 1.14 6.97 23.89
N PRO A 181 1.63 6.11 24.81
CA PRO A 181 3.04 5.92 25.05
C PRO A 181 3.76 5.38 23.79
N PHE A 182 5.06 5.66 23.70
CA PHE A 182 5.90 5.28 22.55
C PHE A 182 6.09 3.77 22.35
N ASP A 183 5.72 2.95 23.33
CA ASP A 183 5.91 1.51 23.32
C ASP A 183 4.89 0.84 22.38
N VAL A 184 5.37 0.31 21.26
CA VAL A 184 4.55 -0.32 20.22
C VAL A 184 3.77 -1.52 20.76
N ASP A 185 4.36 -2.27 21.70
CA ASP A 185 3.75 -3.47 22.29
C ASP A 185 2.65 -3.14 23.29
N ARG A 186 2.66 -1.91 23.83
CA ARG A 186 1.68 -1.40 24.81
C ARG A 186 0.75 -0.35 24.23
N ALA A 187 0.94 0.02 22.98
CA ALA A 187 0.09 0.98 22.31
C ALA A 187 -1.32 0.45 22.16
N ASN A 188 -2.30 1.27 22.52
CA ASN A 188 -3.71 0.96 22.30
C ASN A 188 -4.10 1.37 20.87
N TRP A 189 -3.86 0.50 19.93
CA TRP A 189 -4.24 0.69 18.54
C TRP A 189 -5.75 0.70 18.38
N GLN A 190 -6.26 1.68 17.66
CA GLN A 190 -7.67 1.86 17.34
C GLN A 190 -7.93 1.44 15.88
N ASP A 191 -9.09 0.84 15.64
CA ASP A 191 -9.49 0.41 14.31
C ASP A 191 -10.50 1.39 13.67
N THR A 192 -10.85 2.43 14.39
CA THR A 192 -11.71 3.53 13.93
C THR A 192 -11.00 4.86 14.15
N TRP A 193 -11.25 5.81 13.27
CA TRP A 193 -10.73 7.17 13.37
C TRP A 193 -11.88 8.16 13.22
N ASP A 194 -12.43 8.59 14.35
CA ASP A 194 -13.60 9.47 14.39
C ASP A 194 -13.26 10.96 14.27
N THR A 195 -11.96 11.29 14.28
CA THR A 195 -11.48 12.67 14.26
C THR A 195 -11.14 13.08 12.84
N SER A 196 -12.16 13.31 12.02
CA SER A 196 -12.03 13.67 10.60
C SER A 196 -11.17 14.90 10.32
N ASN A 197 -11.03 15.81 11.28
CA ASN A 197 -10.26 17.06 11.14
C ASN A 197 -8.80 16.95 11.59
N CYS A 198 -8.28 15.76 11.82
CA CYS A 198 -6.93 15.50 12.28
C CYS A 198 -6.29 14.36 11.52
N ILE A 199 -4.97 14.30 11.61
CA ILE A 199 -4.17 13.19 11.10
C ILE A 199 -3.68 12.37 12.30
N PRO A 200 -3.76 11.03 12.27
CA PRO A 200 -3.26 10.19 13.34
C PRO A 200 -1.74 10.30 13.44
N ARG A 201 -1.21 10.15 14.65
CA ARG A 201 0.24 10.17 14.87
C ARG A 201 0.96 9.03 14.17
N ARG A 202 0.38 7.83 14.25
CA ARG A 202 0.92 6.62 13.64
C ARG A 202 -0.18 5.80 13.03
N VAL A 203 0.19 5.13 11.96
CA VAL A 203 -0.66 4.21 11.24
C VAL A 203 0.07 2.86 11.16
N GLN A 204 -0.60 1.80 11.59
CA GLN A 204 -0.16 0.42 11.39
C GLN A 204 -0.93 -0.14 10.20
N LEU A 205 -0.20 -0.53 9.17
CA LEU A 205 -0.74 -1.13 7.96
C LEU A 205 -0.41 -2.62 7.98
N THR A 206 -1.40 -3.46 7.78
CA THR A 206 -1.25 -4.91 7.62
C THR A 206 -1.71 -5.29 6.22
N PHE A 207 -0.81 -5.88 5.44
CA PHE A 207 -1.09 -6.35 4.08
C PHE A 207 -1.08 -7.87 4.09
N TRP A 208 -2.20 -8.47 3.69
CA TRP A 208 -2.32 -9.90 3.52
C TRP A 208 -1.90 -10.28 2.10
N MET A 209 -0.79 -10.98 2.00
CA MET A 209 -0.22 -11.38 0.71
C MET A 209 -0.83 -12.66 0.21
N LYS A 210 -1.10 -12.73 -1.11
CA LYS A 210 -1.52 -13.96 -1.77
C LYS A 210 -0.44 -15.05 -1.57
N PRO A 211 -0.84 -16.28 -1.22
CA PRO A 211 0.11 -17.39 -1.12
C PRO A 211 0.66 -17.75 -2.50
N LEU A 212 1.94 -18.11 -2.57
CA LEU A 212 2.61 -18.54 -3.80
C LEU A 212 2.24 -19.96 -4.22
N GLU A 213 1.86 -20.80 -3.25
CA GLU A 213 1.43 -22.15 -3.49
C GLU A 213 -0.08 -22.25 -3.26
N GLU A 214 -0.78 -22.85 -4.20
CA GLU A 214 -2.21 -23.11 -4.10
C GLU A 214 -2.54 -23.91 -2.82
N GLY A 215 -3.54 -23.45 -2.05
CA GLY A 215 -3.96 -24.09 -0.81
C GLY A 215 -3.15 -23.73 0.43
N LYS A 216 -2.22 -22.78 0.35
CA LYS A 216 -1.57 -22.16 1.51
C LYS A 216 -2.37 -20.96 2.02
N GLU A 217 -2.20 -20.65 3.30
CA GLU A 217 -2.80 -19.48 3.91
C GLU A 217 -2.06 -18.19 3.50
N PRO A 218 -2.78 -17.06 3.38
CA PRO A 218 -2.19 -15.75 3.21
C PRO A 218 -1.25 -15.42 4.37
N TYR A 219 -0.21 -14.63 4.10
CA TYR A 219 0.72 -14.21 5.15
C TYR A 219 0.72 -12.68 5.30
N PRO A 220 0.76 -12.18 6.54
CA PRO A 220 0.72 -10.75 6.79
C PRO A 220 2.10 -10.10 6.69
N ILE A 221 2.14 -8.90 6.09
CA ILE A 221 3.26 -7.96 6.19
C ILE A 221 2.78 -6.74 6.97
N VAL A 222 3.40 -6.46 8.10
CA VAL A 222 3.03 -5.34 8.96
C VAL A 222 4.04 -4.21 8.82
N ARG A 223 3.54 -2.97 8.69
CA ARG A 223 4.35 -1.74 8.69
C ARG A 223 3.72 -0.70 9.61
N VAL A 224 4.57 -0.04 10.39
CA VAL A 224 4.15 1.10 11.21
C VAL A 224 4.77 2.36 10.63
N VAL A 225 3.94 3.35 10.35
CA VAL A 225 4.33 4.63 9.76
C VAL A 225 4.00 5.74 10.74
N GLU A 226 4.97 6.57 11.08
CA GLU A 226 4.75 7.83 11.81
C GLU A 226 4.55 8.95 10.80
N ILE A 227 3.49 9.74 11.02
CA ILE A 227 3.14 10.87 10.16
C ILE A 227 3.67 12.16 10.80
N PRO A 228 4.65 12.85 10.20
CA PRO A 228 5.32 13.98 10.83
C PRO A 228 4.43 15.19 11.14
N LEU A 229 3.38 15.39 10.34
CA LEU A 229 2.49 16.56 10.45
C LEU A 229 1.30 16.37 11.41
N TRP A 230 1.24 15.26 12.13
CA TRP A 230 0.13 14.97 13.05
C TRP A 230 -0.08 16.06 14.11
N ASP A 231 1.00 16.62 14.65
CA ASP A 231 0.94 17.66 15.70
C ASP A 231 0.40 19.00 15.16
N MET A 232 0.75 19.33 13.92
CA MET A 232 0.24 20.54 13.25
C MET A 232 -1.26 20.45 12.95
N SER A 233 -1.77 19.28 12.61
CA SER A 233 -3.20 19.08 12.34
C SER A 233 -4.06 19.26 13.60
N GLN A 234 -3.51 18.93 14.77
CA GLN A 234 -4.22 19.04 16.05
C GLN A 234 -4.13 20.43 16.69
N ASN A 235 -3.07 21.16 16.38
CA ASN A 235 -2.83 22.52 16.88
C ASN A 235 -2.51 23.44 15.69
N PRO A 236 -3.50 23.76 14.84
CA PRO A 236 -3.25 24.63 13.70
C PRO A 236 -2.73 26.00 14.21
N VAL A 237 -1.61 26.43 13.68
CA VAL A 237 -1.05 27.75 13.98
C VAL A 237 -2.06 28.78 13.46
N LYS A 238 -2.73 29.49 14.35
CA LYS A 238 -3.54 30.64 13.96
C LYS A 238 -2.59 31.71 13.42
N ILE A 239 -2.57 31.87 12.12
CA ILE A 239 -1.93 33.00 11.48
C ILE A 239 -2.84 34.21 11.77
N ASP A 240 -2.48 35.01 12.77
CA ASP A 240 -3.16 36.27 13.03
C ASP A 240 -3.02 37.13 11.79
N SER A 241 -4.09 37.25 11.02
CA SER A 241 -4.19 38.15 9.86
C SER A 241 -4.26 39.63 10.24
N SER A 242 -4.01 39.96 11.53
CA SER A 242 -4.09 41.34 12.10
C SER A 242 -2.84 42.23 11.86
N GLY A 243 -1.94 41.81 10.94
CA GLY A 243 -0.69 42.57 10.65
C GLY A 243 -0.74 43.51 9.45
N SER A 244 -1.90 43.97 8.98
CA SER A 244 -1.99 44.90 7.83
C SER A 244 -2.82 46.15 8.10
N ASP A 245 -2.76 46.70 9.31
CA ASP A 245 -3.21 48.07 9.50
C ASP A 245 -2.09 49.03 9.08
N GLY A 246 -2.25 49.46 7.84
CA GLY A 246 -1.38 50.47 7.23
C GLY A 246 -1.30 51.75 8.07
N GLU A 247 -0.12 51.99 8.56
CA GLU A 247 0.27 53.27 9.11
C GLU A 247 0.13 54.36 8.06
N LYS A 248 -1.06 54.99 8.03
CA LYS A 248 -1.27 56.24 7.30
C LYS A 248 -0.43 57.31 7.98
N ARG A 249 0.82 57.52 7.54
CA ARG A 249 1.57 58.74 7.81
C ARG A 249 0.84 59.90 7.18
N GLY A 250 0.09 60.60 8.04
CA GLY A 250 -0.48 61.91 7.73
C GLY A 250 0.60 62.92 7.48
N GLY A 251 0.75 63.37 6.26
CA GLY A 251 1.51 64.54 5.90
C GLY A 251 0.86 65.77 6.51
N LYS A 252 1.56 66.48 7.35
CA LYS A 252 1.33 67.89 7.64
C LYS A 252 2.52 68.67 7.14
N LYS A 253 2.19 69.55 6.16
CA LYS A 253 2.92 70.79 5.77
C LYS A 253 4.42 70.87 5.93
#